data_59865d5008ad19b62c43b59eb1701e8d
#
_entry.id   59865d5008ad19b62c43b59eb1701e8d
#
_cell.length_a   1.000
_cell.length_b   1.000
_cell.length_c   1.000
_cell.angle_alpha   90.00
_cell.angle_beta   90.00
_cell.angle_gamma   90.00
#
_symmetry.space_group_name_H-M   'P 1'
#
loop_
_entity.id
_entity.type
_entity.pdbx_description
1 polymer ?
#
loop_
_entity_poly.entity_id
_entity_poly.type
_entity_poly.pdbx_seq_one_letter_code
_entity_poly.pdbx_strand_id
1 'polypeptide(L)'
;MNLNYIKTFYYTAKLGSITNAAAFLDMTQPAATRQLQELQSSVDLVLFDKTGKKMILTDVGYILYNIAEKIIDLEKEIDKNIKDYQNQKSGNIKIITTEGFGNYYLTEMILLFKRMYPEVVISIDIDEPAKIPDEISMMKYDIGFTDRPLGNENTILTKILDDNLFLITNPGNDLSELLYFTAENLSNLNMVTLSKGSMERALIDEYLLENNITVNVVCEVSSYQSLKNYVMNNIGVAIAPKYIVNEEIKSGNLLAIPEKNNSIINNYYLINHKDKFFNKPLHVFREIILKWANFYSQGLLDNSKWDRILL
;
A
#
# COMPACT_ATOMS: atom_id res chain seq x y z
N MET A 1 -19.52 27.88 -11.35
CA MET A 1 -18.94 26.75 -12.13
C MET A 1 -19.87 25.55 -11.97
N ASN A 2 -20.26 24.88 -13.04
CA ASN A 2 -21.22 23.76 -13.01
C ASN A 2 -20.46 22.43 -13.09
N LEU A 3 -20.77 21.48 -12.20
CA LEU A 3 -20.12 20.17 -12.14
C LEU A 3 -20.27 19.39 -13.46
N ASN A 4 -21.41 19.48 -14.12
CA ASN A 4 -21.64 18.84 -15.42
C ASN A 4 -20.68 19.36 -16.50
N TYR A 5 -20.32 20.65 -16.46
CA TYR A 5 -19.37 21.22 -17.40
C TYR A 5 -17.95 20.69 -17.15
N ILE A 6 -17.59 20.53 -15.87
CA ILE A 6 -16.31 19.91 -15.48
C ILE A 6 -16.24 18.45 -15.94
N LYS A 7 -17.34 17.68 -15.76
CA LYS A 7 -17.43 16.30 -16.26
C LYS A 7 -17.22 16.22 -17.76
N THR A 8 -17.93 17.07 -18.51
CA THR A 8 -17.83 17.11 -19.97
C THR A 8 -16.41 17.47 -20.42
N PHE A 9 -15.77 18.41 -19.74
CA PHE A 9 -14.38 18.78 -19.96
C PHE A 9 -13.42 17.60 -19.70
N TYR A 10 -13.53 17.00 -18.51
CA TYR A 10 -12.68 15.86 -18.11
C TYR A 10 -12.77 14.69 -19.08
N TYR A 11 -13.98 14.23 -19.41
CA TYR A 11 -14.15 13.11 -20.33
C TYR A 11 -13.79 13.46 -21.78
N THR A 12 -13.95 14.70 -22.19
CA THR A 12 -13.47 15.15 -23.53
C THR A 12 -11.94 15.08 -23.59
N ALA A 13 -11.23 15.50 -22.55
CA ALA A 13 -9.78 15.40 -22.47
C ALA A 13 -9.33 13.94 -22.42
N LYS A 14 -9.93 13.15 -21.54
CA LYS A 14 -9.59 11.74 -21.33
C LYS A 14 -9.79 10.86 -22.56
N LEU A 15 -10.89 11.08 -23.30
CA LEU A 15 -11.25 10.31 -24.48
C LEU A 15 -10.76 10.94 -25.78
N GLY A 16 -10.17 12.13 -25.72
CA GLY A 16 -9.62 12.89 -26.87
C GLY A 16 -10.67 13.33 -27.88
N SER A 17 -11.98 13.26 -27.56
CA SER A 17 -13.07 13.49 -28.49
C SER A 17 -14.35 13.91 -27.79
N ILE A 18 -14.96 15.03 -28.23
CA ILE A 18 -16.26 15.49 -27.72
C ILE A 18 -17.36 14.46 -28.02
N THR A 19 -17.32 13.80 -29.17
CA THR A 19 -18.32 12.79 -29.56
C THR A 19 -18.26 11.59 -28.63
N ASN A 20 -17.06 11.09 -28.32
CA ASN A 20 -16.90 9.97 -27.39
C ASN A 20 -17.29 10.35 -25.96
N ALA A 21 -16.95 11.56 -25.54
CA ALA A 21 -17.35 12.08 -24.23
C ALA A 21 -18.88 12.22 -24.11
N ALA A 22 -19.53 12.74 -25.16
CA ALA A 22 -20.99 12.87 -25.21
C ALA A 22 -21.66 11.49 -25.11
N ALA A 23 -21.18 10.50 -25.87
CA ALA A 23 -21.69 9.13 -25.79
C ALA A 23 -21.48 8.51 -24.40
N PHE A 24 -20.30 8.75 -23.79
CA PHE A 24 -20.00 8.25 -22.45
C PHE A 24 -20.88 8.86 -21.36
N LEU A 25 -21.29 10.13 -21.54
CA LEU A 25 -22.12 10.89 -20.59
C LEU A 25 -23.61 10.85 -20.93
N ASP A 26 -24.04 9.97 -21.82
CA ASP A 26 -25.44 9.81 -22.25
C ASP A 26 -26.06 11.13 -22.71
N MET A 27 -25.31 11.98 -23.42
CA MET A 27 -25.78 13.24 -23.96
C MET A 27 -25.51 13.40 -25.44
N THR A 28 -26.17 14.39 -26.09
CA THR A 28 -25.91 14.70 -27.48
C THR A 28 -24.60 15.48 -27.65
N GLN A 29 -23.90 15.27 -28.77
CA GLN A 29 -22.67 16.02 -29.06
C GLN A 29 -22.85 17.55 -29.07
N PRO A 30 -23.96 18.15 -29.59
CA PRO A 30 -24.22 19.58 -29.46
C PRO A 30 -24.31 20.04 -27.99
N ALA A 31 -24.94 19.25 -27.12
CA ALA A 31 -25.03 19.57 -25.69
C ALA A 31 -23.65 19.57 -25.03
N ALA A 32 -22.82 18.55 -25.31
CA ALA A 32 -21.44 18.50 -24.81
C ALA A 32 -20.60 19.69 -25.30
N THR A 33 -20.74 20.05 -26.59
CA THR A 33 -20.05 21.20 -27.17
C THR A 33 -20.45 22.51 -26.47
N ARG A 34 -21.74 22.69 -26.22
CA ARG A 34 -22.27 23.88 -25.51
C ARG A 34 -21.71 23.95 -24.09
N GLN A 35 -21.70 22.83 -23.34
CA GLN A 35 -21.17 22.79 -21.98
C GLN A 35 -19.67 23.15 -21.92
N LEU A 36 -18.88 22.70 -22.90
CA LEU A 36 -17.46 23.09 -23.00
C LEU A 36 -17.28 24.57 -23.30
N GLN A 37 -18.11 25.12 -24.19
CA GLN A 37 -18.07 26.56 -24.53
C GLN A 37 -18.44 27.38 -23.30
N GLU A 38 -19.49 27.02 -22.58
CA GLU A 38 -19.92 27.71 -21.36
C GLU A 38 -18.85 27.63 -20.26
N LEU A 39 -18.16 26.47 -20.11
CA LEU A 39 -17.04 26.36 -19.18
C LEU A 39 -15.89 27.30 -19.54
N GLN A 40 -15.42 27.29 -20.80
CA GLN A 40 -14.35 28.16 -21.26
C GLN A 40 -14.71 29.65 -21.14
N SER A 41 -15.95 30.00 -21.46
CA SER A 41 -16.44 31.37 -21.29
C SER A 41 -16.50 31.80 -19.80
N SER A 42 -16.83 30.87 -18.90
CA SER A 42 -16.89 31.15 -17.46
C SER A 42 -15.55 31.43 -16.80
N VAL A 43 -14.47 30.90 -17.38
CA VAL A 43 -13.08 31.08 -16.91
C VAL A 43 -12.27 32.03 -17.79
N ASP A 44 -12.83 32.48 -18.91
CA ASP A 44 -12.18 33.32 -19.93
C ASP A 44 -10.85 32.77 -20.42
N LEU A 45 -10.79 31.44 -20.62
CA LEU A 45 -9.59 30.71 -21.03
C LEU A 45 -9.92 29.65 -22.09
N VAL A 46 -8.99 29.45 -23.02
CA VAL A 46 -9.04 28.33 -23.98
C VAL A 46 -8.41 27.10 -23.34
N LEU A 47 -9.21 26.04 -23.18
CA LEU A 47 -8.79 24.81 -22.49
C LEU A 47 -8.34 23.72 -23.47
N PHE A 48 -8.73 23.80 -24.73
CA PHE A 48 -8.37 22.85 -25.78
C PHE A 48 -7.85 23.54 -27.02
N ASP A 49 -6.76 22.99 -27.58
CA ASP A 49 -6.31 23.24 -28.94
C ASP A 49 -6.94 22.25 -29.90
N LYS A 50 -7.36 22.71 -31.07
CA LYS A 50 -7.91 21.86 -32.13
C LYS A 50 -6.79 21.50 -33.12
N THR A 51 -6.33 20.28 -33.12
CA THR A 51 -5.42 19.75 -34.11
C THR A 51 -6.15 18.69 -34.95
N GLY A 52 -6.78 19.13 -36.02
CA GLY A 52 -7.64 18.26 -36.85
C GLY A 52 -8.91 17.81 -36.10
N LYS A 53 -9.08 16.48 -35.92
CA LYS A 53 -10.22 15.90 -35.20
C LYS A 53 -9.91 15.62 -33.72
N LYS A 54 -8.69 15.84 -33.25
CA LYS A 54 -8.28 15.59 -31.87
C LYS A 54 -8.40 16.85 -31.02
N MET A 55 -8.87 16.68 -29.79
CA MET A 55 -8.89 17.68 -28.75
C MET A 55 -7.65 17.49 -27.87
N ILE A 56 -6.75 18.47 -27.89
CA ILE A 56 -5.49 18.46 -27.12
C ILE A 56 -5.63 19.54 -26.04
N LEU A 57 -5.23 19.25 -24.81
CA LEU A 57 -5.26 20.21 -23.72
C LEU A 57 -4.20 21.31 -23.93
N THR A 58 -4.56 22.56 -23.64
CA THR A 58 -3.62 23.65 -23.42
C THR A 58 -2.91 23.47 -22.06
N ASP A 59 -1.86 24.25 -21.76
CA ASP A 59 -1.20 24.22 -20.45
C ASP A 59 -2.19 24.47 -19.30
N VAL A 60 -3.09 25.44 -19.49
CA VAL A 60 -4.17 25.72 -18.52
C VAL A 60 -5.19 24.59 -18.48
N GLY A 61 -5.47 23.98 -19.63
CA GLY A 61 -6.29 22.78 -19.74
C GLY A 61 -5.72 21.62 -18.91
N TYR A 62 -4.41 21.39 -18.91
CA TYR A 62 -3.76 20.38 -18.08
C TYR A 62 -3.91 20.66 -16.57
N ILE A 63 -3.76 21.90 -16.15
CA ILE A 63 -3.98 22.28 -14.74
C ILE A 63 -5.43 21.97 -14.32
N LEU A 64 -6.38 22.39 -15.15
CA LEU A 64 -7.80 22.14 -14.88
C LEU A 64 -8.14 20.64 -14.94
N TYR A 65 -7.51 19.88 -15.83
CA TYR A 65 -7.71 18.42 -15.95
C TYR A 65 -7.37 17.71 -14.64
N ASN A 66 -6.20 18.00 -14.05
CA ASN A 66 -5.76 17.40 -12.79
C ASN A 66 -6.70 17.73 -11.61
N ILE A 67 -7.28 18.94 -11.63
CA ILE A 67 -8.28 19.34 -10.62
C ILE A 67 -9.62 18.64 -10.89
N ALA A 68 -10.05 18.59 -12.16
CA ALA A 68 -11.28 17.93 -12.57
C ALA A 68 -11.28 16.43 -12.23
N GLU A 69 -10.15 15.75 -12.40
CA GLU A 69 -9.99 14.36 -12.03
C GLU A 69 -10.29 14.13 -10.54
N LYS A 70 -9.72 14.96 -9.66
CA LYS A 70 -10.00 14.90 -8.22
C LYS A 70 -11.48 15.11 -7.88
N ILE A 71 -12.13 16.06 -8.57
CA ILE A 71 -13.56 16.33 -8.38
C ILE A 71 -14.43 15.13 -8.79
N ILE A 72 -14.11 14.50 -9.91
CA ILE A 72 -14.82 13.30 -10.40
C ILE A 72 -14.63 12.12 -9.45
N ASP A 73 -13.43 11.95 -8.89
CA ASP A 73 -13.18 10.86 -7.95
C ASP A 73 -13.87 11.10 -6.60
N LEU A 74 -13.95 12.35 -6.13
CA LEU A 74 -14.75 12.71 -4.95
C LEU A 74 -16.25 12.45 -5.16
N GLU A 75 -16.79 12.73 -6.34
CA GLU A 75 -18.19 12.45 -6.65
C GLU A 75 -18.49 10.94 -6.63
N LYS A 76 -17.61 10.12 -7.22
CA LYS A 76 -17.74 8.66 -7.14
C LYS A 76 -17.67 8.16 -5.69
N GLU A 77 -16.86 8.80 -4.86
CA GLU A 77 -16.77 8.47 -3.44
C GLU A 77 -18.06 8.81 -2.69
N ILE A 78 -18.69 9.93 -2.99
CA ILE A 78 -20.01 10.29 -2.44
C ILE A 78 -21.04 9.22 -2.80
N ASP A 79 -21.14 8.84 -4.08
CA ASP A 79 -22.08 7.83 -4.55
C ASP A 79 -21.84 6.45 -3.89
N LYS A 80 -20.55 6.09 -3.72
CA LYS A 80 -20.14 4.87 -3.01
C LYS A 80 -20.59 4.93 -1.54
N ASN A 81 -20.28 6.02 -0.85
CA ASN A 81 -20.59 6.17 0.58
C ASN A 81 -22.10 6.15 0.84
N ILE A 82 -22.89 6.74 -0.04
CA ILE A 82 -24.38 6.69 0.05
C ILE A 82 -24.86 5.23 -0.09
N LYS A 83 -24.37 4.49 -1.08
CA LYS A 83 -24.71 3.07 -1.28
C LYS A 83 -24.25 2.20 -0.10
N ASP A 84 -23.04 2.44 0.40
CA ASP A 84 -22.47 1.69 1.53
C ASP A 84 -23.23 1.99 2.83
N TYR A 85 -23.72 3.21 3.01
CA TYR A 85 -24.59 3.57 4.14
C TYR A 85 -25.95 2.90 4.05
N GLN A 86 -26.49 2.76 2.86
CA GLN A 86 -27.76 2.05 2.62
C GLN A 86 -27.63 0.52 2.81
N ASN A 87 -26.44 -0.03 2.50
CA ASN A 87 -26.15 -1.47 2.60
C ASN A 87 -25.05 -1.73 3.65
N GLN A 88 -25.42 -1.67 4.96
CA GLN A 88 -24.48 -1.83 6.08
C GLN A 88 -23.64 -3.13 6.10
N LYS A 89 -23.87 -4.07 5.17
CA LYS A 89 -23.17 -5.37 5.09
C LYS A 89 -22.42 -5.62 3.80
N SER A 90 -22.63 -4.82 2.77
CA SER A 90 -21.97 -4.93 1.46
C SER A 90 -21.18 -3.65 1.15
N GLY A 91 -20.21 -3.72 0.28
CA GLY A 91 -19.37 -2.60 -0.14
C GLY A 91 -18.02 -3.07 -0.68
N ASN A 92 -17.17 -2.13 -1.02
CA ASN A 92 -15.83 -2.40 -1.49
C ASN A 92 -14.82 -1.61 -0.65
N ILE A 93 -13.77 -2.26 -0.17
CA ILE A 93 -12.62 -1.63 0.49
C ILE A 93 -11.43 -1.78 -0.45
N LYS A 94 -10.86 -0.65 -0.87
CA LYS A 94 -9.66 -0.61 -1.70
C LYS A 94 -8.44 -0.30 -0.83
N ILE A 95 -7.47 -1.17 -0.90
CA ILE A 95 -6.24 -1.10 -0.11
C ILE A 95 -5.05 -0.98 -1.05
N ILE A 96 -4.10 -0.10 -0.73
CA ILE A 96 -2.78 -0.07 -1.32
C ILE A 96 -1.73 -0.39 -0.26
N THR A 97 -0.72 -1.19 -0.59
CA THR A 97 0.24 -1.67 0.42
C THR A 97 1.59 -2.00 -0.19
N THR A 98 2.62 -2.08 0.65
CA THR A 98 3.91 -2.68 0.29
C THR A 98 3.80 -4.21 0.22
N GLU A 99 4.70 -4.87 -0.52
CA GLU A 99 4.68 -6.32 -0.73
C GLU A 99 4.69 -7.10 0.59
N GLY A 100 5.59 -6.76 1.50
CA GLY A 100 5.74 -7.46 2.77
C GLY A 100 4.47 -7.41 3.62
N PHE A 101 3.90 -6.22 3.81
CA PHE A 101 2.69 -6.07 4.61
C PHE A 101 1.48 -6.73 3.94
N GLY A 102 1.30 -6.53 2.63
CA GLY A 102 0.17 -7.07 1.88
C GLY A 102 0.11 -8.59 1.86
N ASN A 103 1.25 -9.24 1.59
CA ASN A 103 1.28 -10.68 1.41
C ASN A 103 1.29 -11.46 2.74
N TYR A 104 1.85 -10.90 3.80
CA TYR A 104 2.08 -11.65 5.03
C TYR A 104 1.21 -11.21 6.20
N TYR A 105 1.13 -9.91 6.50
CA TYR A 105 0.39 -9.42 7.67
C TYR A 105 -1.11 -9.24 7.39
N LEU A 106 -1.45 -8.69 6.24
CA LEU A 106 -2.83 -8.31 5.92
C LEU A 106 -3.78 -9.50 5.80
N THR A 107 -3.27 -10.67 5.42
CA THR A 107 -4.05 -11.89 5.24
C THR A 107 -4.85 -12.26 6.48
N GLU A 108 -4.22 -12.25 7.66
CA GLU A 108 -4.90 -12.59 8.91
C GLU A 108 -5.99 -11.59 9.27
N MET A 109 -5.71 -10.30 9.11
CA MET A 109 -6.67 -9.23 9.37
C MET A 109 -7.90 -9.34 8.47
N ILE A 110 -7.69 -9.70 7.20
CA ILE A 110 -8.78 -9.93 6.24
C ILE A 110 -9.61 -11.15 6.63
N LEU A 111 -8.97 -12.24 7.06
CA LEU A 111 -9.69 -13.43 7.51
C LEU A 111 -10.63 -13.12 8.69
N LEU A 112 -10.16 -12.33 9.66
CA LEU A 112 -10.99 -11.86 10.78
C LEU A 112 -12.15 -10.98 10.31
N PHE A 113 -11.86 -10.01 9.44
CA PHE A 113 -12.86 -9.10 8.92
C PHE A 113 -13.94 -9.83 8.12
N LYS A 114 -13.56 -10.79 7.27
CA LYS A 114 -14.49 -11.57 6.44
C LYS A 114 -15.46 -12.45 7.22
N ARG A 115 -15.16 -12.81 8.47
CA ARG A 115 -16.12 -13.49 9.37
C ARG A 115 -17.29 -12.58 9.73
N MET A 116 -17.08 -11.27 9.83
CA MET A 116 -18.10 -10.27 10.19
C MET A 116 -18.79 -9.68 8.95
N TYR A 117 -18.03 -9.52 7.87
CA TYR A 117 -18.45 -8.87 6.61
C TYR A 117 -18.13 -9.73 5.39
N PRO A 118 -18.78 -10.89 5.24
CA PRO A 118 -18.48 -11.84 4.15
C PRO A 118 -18.75 -11.26 2.74
N GLU A 119 -19.73 -10.35 2.63
CA GLU A 119 -20.14 -9.75 1.36
C GLU A 119 -19.31 -8.54 0.94
N VAL A 120 -18.51 -7.95 1.84
CA VAL A 120 -17.63 -6.82 1.51
C VAL A 120 -16.48 -7.30 0.64
N VAL A 121 -16.33 -6.72 -0.55
CA VAL A 121 -15.20 -7.01 -1.44
C VAL A 121 -13.99 -6.20 -0.98
N ILE A 122 -12.83 -6.85 -0.87
CA ILE A 122 -11.55 -6.18 -0.59
C ILE A 122 -10.69 -6.32 -1.84
N SER A 123 -10.22 -5.18 -2.36
CA SER A 123 -9.24 -5.11 -3.45
C SER A 123 -7.92 -4.61 -2.88
N ILE A 124 -6.84 -5.29 -3.21
CA ILE A 124 -5.49 -5.00 -2.69
C ILE A 124 -4.57 -4.81 -3.87
N ASP A 125 -3.91 -3.67 -3.92
CA ASP A 125 -2.86 -3.37 -4.87
C ASP A 125 -1.53 -3.20 -4.12
N ILE A 126 -0.46 -3.77 -4.69
CA ILE A 126 0.89 -3.66 -4.16
C ILE A 126 1.64 -2.63 -4.98
N ASP A 127 2.26 -1.65 -4.32
CA ASP A 127 3.08 -0.65 -4.98
C ASP A 127 4.29 -0.26 -4.11
N GLU A 128 5.17 0.56 -4.67
CA GLU A 128 6.33 1.09 -3.98
C GLU A 128 5.90 2.06 -2.85
N PRO A 129 6.59 2.03 -1.70
CA PRO A 129 6.26 2.89 -0.55
C PRO A 129 6.16 4.38 -0.90
N ALA A 130 6.98 4.85 -1.83
CA ALA A 130 7.03 6.26 -2.23
C ALA A 130 5.75 6.74 -2.95
N LYS A 131 5.02 5.85 -3.62
CA LYS A 131 3.80 6.19 -4.36
C LYS A 131 2.54 6.18 -3.49
N ILE A 132 2.55 5.40 -2.41
CA ILE A 132 1.37 5.19 -1.55
C ILE A 132 0.75 6.50 -1.05
N PRO A 133 1.52 7.50 -0.55
CA PRO A 133 0.94 8.76 -0.08
C PRO A 133 0.17 9.53 -1.15
N ASP A 134 0.68 9.55 -2.37
CA ASP A 134 0.03 10.27 -3.48
C ASP A 134 -1.27 9.57 -3.91
N GLU A 135 -1.25 8.25 -4.02
CA GLU A 135 -2.43 7.45 -4.36
C GLU A 135 -3.55 7.59 -3.31
N ILE A 136 -3.18 7.63 -2.01
CA ILE A 136 -4.12 7.91 -0.91
C ILE A 136 -4.60 9.36 -0.95
N SER A 137 -3.72 10.32 -1.23
CA SER A 137 -4.06 11.74 -1.35
C SER A 137 -5.06 12.00 -2.47
N MET A 138 -5.02 11.22 -3.54
CA MET A 138 -5.97 11.25 -4.66
C MET A 138 -7.26 10.48 -4.37
N MET A 139 -7.46 9.93 -3.17
CA MET A 139 -8.62 9.10 -2.78
C MET A 139 -8.88 7.89 -3.69
N LYS A 140 -7.87 7.37 -4.37
CA LYS A 140 -8.01 6.16 -5.20
C LYS A 140 -8.21 4.91 -4.34
N TYR A 141 -7.68 4.93 -3.12
CA TYR A 141 -7.78 3.88 -2.12
C TYR A 141 -8.41 4.38 -0.82
N ASP A 142 -9.00 3.47 -0.08
CA ASP A 142 -9.67 3.79 1.19
C ASP A 142 -8.65 3.92 2.33
N ILE A 143 -7.69 3.02 2.35
CA ILE A 143 -6.55 2.99 3.29
C ILE A 143 -5.32 2.43 2.60
N GLY A 144 -4.15 2.73 3.15
CA GLY A 144 -2.89 2.16 2.72
C GLY A 144 -2.05 1.66 3.89
N PHE A 145 -1.04 0.83 3.57
CA PHE A 145 -0.02 0.38 4.52
C PHE A 145 1.36 0.59 3.92
N THR A 146 2.24 1.17 4.70
CA THR A 146 3.60 1.48 4.28
C THR A 146 4.59 1.23 5.42
N ASP A 147 5.80 0.89 5.07
CA ASP A 147 6.95 0.77 5.97
C ASP A 147 7.77 2.06 6.06
N ARG A 148 7.37 3.10 5.33
CA ARG A 148 8.01 4.42 5.37
C ARG A 148 7.09 5.47 5.96
N PRO A 149 7.58 6.34 6.85
CA PRO A 149 6.80 7.44 7.42
C PRO A 149 6.66 8.60 6.42
N LEU A 150 6.28 8.28 5.20
CA LEU A 150 6.03 9.25 4.14
C LEU A 150 4.56 9.62 4.13
N GLY A 151 4.29 10.90 4.15
CA GLY A 151 2.95 11.46 4.06
C GLY A 151 3.00 12.84 3.40
N ASN A 152 1.83 13.42 3.15
CA ASN A 152 1.67 14.77 2.66
C ASN A 152 0.56 15.49 3.44
N GLU A 153 0.28 16.74 3.11
CA GLU A 153 -0.72 17.58 3.80
C GLU A 153 -2.16 17.01 3.78
N ASN A 154 -2.45 16.09 2.88
CA ASN A 154 -3.76 15.46 2.73
C ASN A 154 -3.85 14.06 3.36
N THR A 155 -2.78 13.55 3.96
CA THR A 155 -2.75 12.21 4.52
C THR A 155 -2.51 12.21 6.03
N ILE A 156 -3.06 11.20 6.71
CA ILE A 156 -2.81 10.90 8.12
C ILE A 156 -2.07 9.57 8.17
N LEU A 157 -0.92 9.56 8.85
CA LEU A 157 -0.17 8.36 9.17
C LEU A 157 -0.42 7.98 10.63
N THR A 158 -0.73 6.70 10.83
CA THR A 158 -0.84 6.10 12.17
C THR A 158 0.15 4.95 12.24
N LYS A 159 1.14 5.04 13.11
CA LYS A 159 2.05 3.91 13.37
C LYS A 159 1.24 2.78 13.98
N ILE A 160 1.36 1.57 13.42
CA ILE A 160 0.58 0.41 13.85
C ILE A 160 1.46 -0.71 14.40
N LEU A 161 2.70 -0.86 13.92
CA LEU A 161 3.54 -1.99 14.26
C LEU A 161 5.01 -1.61 14.27
N ASP A 162 5.74 -2.10 15.29
CA ASP A 162 7.20 -2.19 15.33
C ASP A 162 7.58 -3.65 15.18
N ASP A 163 8.33 -3.98 14.15
CA ASP A 163 8.71 -5.34 13.83
C ASP A 163 10.23 -5.50 13.81
N ASN A 164 10.74 -6.36 14.69
CA ASN A 164 12.16 -6.66 14.75
C ASN A 164 12.56 -7.52 13.55
N LEU A 165 13.73 -7.23 12.98
CA LEU A 165 14.33 -8.07 11.95
C LEU A 165 15.21 -9.15 12.60
N PHE A 166 15.15 -10.34 12.04
CA PHE A 166 15.84 -11.55 12.49
C PHE A 166 16.82 -12.00 11.42
N LEU A 167 17.91 -12.60 11.83
CA LEU A 167 18.77 -13.37 10.93
C LEU A 167 18.04 -14.67 10.57
N ILE A 168 17.81 -14.84 9.29
CA ILE A 168 17.13 -16.01 8.71
C ILE A 168 18.19 -16.92 8.09
N THR A 169 18.18 -18.19 8.50
CA THR A 169 19.16 -19.17 8.05
C THR A 169 18.55 -20.54 7.84
N ASN A 170 19.22 -21.36 7.04
CA ASN A 170 18.94 -22.79 6.92
C ASN A 170 19.38 -23.52 8.20
N PRO A 171 18.63 -24.53 8.69
CA PRO A 171 19.02 -25.30 9.89
C PRO A 171 20.38 -26.01 9.77
N GLY A 172 20.85 -26.30 8.58
CA GLY A 172 22.17 -26.86 8.33
C GLY A 172 23.34 -25.87 8.26
N ASN A 173 23.08 -24.59 8.53
CA ASN A 173 24.12 -23.55 8.56
C ASN A 173 24.77 -23.49 9.95
N ASP A 174 26.06 -23.17 10.01
CA ASP A 174 26.82 -23.09 11.28
C ASP A 174 26.25 -22.08 12.27
N LEU A 175 25.52 -21.06 11.78
CA LEU A 175 24.87 -20.06 12.63
C LEU A 175 23.59 -20.59 13.30
N SER A 176 23.09 -21.74 12.92
CA SER A 176 21.81 -22.30 13.44
C SER A 176 21.82 -22.55 14.94
N GLU A 177 22.98 -22.68 15.56
CA GLU A 177 23.15 -22.91 17.01
C GLU A 177 23.16 -21.60 17.83
N LEU A 178 23.17 -20.43 17.17
CA LEU A 178 23.17 -19.15 17.87
C LEU A 178 21.81 -18.89 18.55
N LEU A 179 21.86 -18.49 19.83
CA LEU A 179 20.67 -17.99 20.55
C LEU A 179 20.28 -16.58 20.13
N TYR A 180 21.26 -15.78 19.75
CA TYR A 180 21.12 -14.44 19.19
C TYR A 180 22.32 -14.14 18.28
N PHE A 181 22.17 -13.22 17.36
CA PHE A 181 23.28 -12.74 16.56
C PHE A 181 23.71 -11.31 16.97
N THR A 182 24.95 -10.98 16.67
CA THR A 182 25.50 -9.64 16.74
C THR A 182 26.04 -9.23 15.37
N ALA A 183 26.40 -7.96 15.19
CA ALA A 183 26.97 -7.50 13.93
C ALA A 183 28.22 -8.28 13.51
N GLU A 184 29.08 -8.67 14.48
CA GLU A 184 30.29 -9.43 14.22
C GLU A 184 30.01 -10.81 13.61
N ASN A 185 28.89 -11.43 13.97
CA ASN A 185 28.49 -12.72 13.39
C ASN A 185 28.20 -12.61 11.90
N LEU A 186 27.87 -11.42 11.40
CA LEU A 186 27.58 -11.18 9.98
C LEU A 186 28.84 -10.96 9.13
N SER A 187 30.02 -10.77 9.76
CA SER A 187 31.24 -10.42 9.06
C SER A 187 31.61 -11.47 8.00
N ASN A 188 31.77 -11.01 6.76
CA ASN A 188 32.13 -11.83 5.60
C ASN A 188 31.14 -12.94 5.25
N LEU A 189 29.92 -12.95 5.83
CA LEU A 189 28.91 -13.91 5.45
C LEU A 189 28.37 -13.68 4.03
N ASN A 190 28.01 -14.77 3.38
CA ASN A 190 27.21 -14.72 2.17
C ASN A 190 25.78 -14.33 2.52
N MET A 191 25.32 -13.21 2.01
CA MET A 191 23.97 -12.71 2.25
C MET A 191 23.13 -12.68 0.98
N VAL A 192 21.87 -13.09 1.12
CA VAL A 192 20.79 -12.82 0.18
C VAL A 192 20.04 -11.62 0.69
N THR A 193 19.89 -10.58 -0.12
CA THR A 193 19.28 -9.31 0.29
C THR A 193 18.10 -8.94 -0.62
N LEU A 194 17.18 -8.13 -0.11
CA LEU A 194 16.21 -7.46 -0.97
C LEU A 194 16.90 -6.39 -1.82
N SER A 195 16.23 -6.02 -2.91
CA SER A 195 16.69 -4.98 -3.85
C SER A 195 16.84 -3.63 -3.15
N LYS A 196 17.80 -2.83 -3.62
CA LYS A 196 17.95 -1.45 -3.20
C LYS A 196 16.64 -0.69 -3.43
N GLY A 197 16.17 0.00 -2.40
CA GLY A 197 14.88 0.70 -2.41
C GLY A 197 13.84 0.10 -1.47
N SER A 198 13.99 -1.15 -1.02
CA SER A 198 13.19 -1.67 0.10
C SER A 198 13.63 -1.02 1.42
N MET A 199 12.68 -0.88 2.36
CA MET A 199 13.00 -0.30 3.68
C MET A 199 13.89 -1.24 4.48
N GLU A 200 13.62 -2.54 4.44
CA GLU A 200 14.44 -3.55 5.13
C GLU A 200 15.89 -3.51 4.66
N ARG A 201 16.11 -3.37 3.33
CA ARG A 201 17.48 -3.25 2.82
C ARG A 201 18.16 -2.00 3.36
N ALA A 202 17.48 -0.88 3.43
CA ALA A 202 18.03 0.36 3.97
C ALA A 202 18.41 0.21 5.46
N LEU A 203 17.53 -0.42 6.26
CA LEU A 203 17.79 -0.68 7.69
C LEU A 203 18.98 -1.63 7.90
N ILE A 204 19.10 -2.65 7.05
CA ILE A 204 20.22 -3.61 7.10
C ILE A 204 21.52 -2.90 6.72
N ASP A 205 21.53 -2.14 5.64
CA ASP A 205 22.72 -1.40 5.18
C ASP A 205 23.17 -0.39 6.24
N GLU A 206 22.23 0.31 6.91
CA GLU A 206 22.51 1.23 8.02
C GLU A 206 23.12 0.47 9.22
N TYR A 207 22.51 -0.62 9.64
CA TYR A 207 23.04 -1.45 10.73
C TYR A 207 24.47 -1.96 10.46
N LEU A 208 24.72 -2.45 9.25
CA LEU A 208 26.06 -2.91 8.85
C LEU A 208 27.07 -1.76 8.85
N LEU A 209 26.67 -0.59 8.36
CA LEU A 209 27.53 0.61 8.32
C LEU A 209 27.88 1.10 9.73
N GLU A 210 26.89 1.24 10.62
CA GLU A 210 27.08 1.70 11.99
C GLU A 210 28.02 0.79 12.80
N ASN A 211 27.98 -0.53 12.50
CA ASN A 211 28.84 -1.50 13.16
C ASN A 211 30.17 -1.77 12.42
N ASN A 212 30.45 -1.06 11.30
CA ASN A 212 31.63 -1.28 10.45
C ASN A 212 31.77 -2.71 9.94
N ILE A 213 30.66 -3.37 9.60
CA ILE A 213 30.64 -4.76 9.12
C ILE A 213 30.48 -4.79 7.60
N THR A 214 31.26 -5.66 6.96
CA THR A 214 31.16 -5.95 5.54
C THR A 214 30.62 -7.38 5.35
N VAL A 215 29.65 -7.53 4.46
CA VAL A 215 29.03 -8.80 4.06
C VAL A 215 29.28 -9.04 2.59
N ASN A 216 29.24 -10.31 2.17
CA ASN A 216 29.29 -10.69 0.77
C ASN A 216 27.87 -10.86 0.22
N VAL A 217 27.34 -9.86 -0.50
CA VAL A 217 26.02 -9.96 -1.14
C VAL A 217 26.16 -10.90 -2.35
N VAL A 218 25.65 -12.13 -2.21
CA VAL A 218 25.69 -13.16 -3.26
C VAL A 218 24.46 -13.15 -4.16
N CYS A 219 23.32 -12.67 -3.66
CA CYS A 219 22.10 -12.50 -4.42
C CYS A 219 21.34 -11.25 -3.95
N GLU A 220 20.84 -10.49 -4.91
CA GLU A 220 19.89 -9.41 -4.68
C GLU A 220 18.56 -9.79 -5.36
N VAL A 221 17.45 -9.77 -4.61
CA VAL A 221 16.13 -10.24 -5.06
C VAL A 221 15.06 -9.21 -4.82
N SER A 222 14.00 -9.25 -5.64
CA SER A 222 12.88 -8.29 -5.54
C SER A 222 11.68 -8.82 -4.76
N SER A 223 11.73 -10.06 -4.26
CA SER A 223 10.61 -10.64 -3.50
C SER A 223 11.08 -11.48 -2.31
N TYR A 224 10.27 -11.49 -1.26
CA TYR A 224 10.52 -12.35 -0.10
C TYR A 224 10.45 -13.83 -0.43
N GLN A 225 9.63 -14.23 -1.41
CA GLN A 225 9.56 -15.63 -1.82
C GLN A 225 10.90 -16.11 -2.39
N SER A 226 11.55 -15.29 -3.23
CA SER A 226 12.88 -15.60 -3.75
C SER A 226 13.93 -15.61 -2.64
N LEU A 227 13.88 -14.64 -1.72
CA LEU A 227 14.77 -14.57 -0.55
C LEU A 227 14.67 -15.86 0.28
N LYS A 228 13.46 -16.30 0.62
CA LYS A 228 13.23 -17.55 1.37
C LYS A 228 13.80 -18.76 0.65
N ASN A 229 13.52 -18.89 -0.64
CA ASN A 229 13.99 -20.03 -1.44
C ASN A 229 15.52 -20.13 -1.47
N TYR A 230 16.23 -19.01 -1.60
CA TYR A 230 17.68 -19.03 -1.63
C TYR A 230 18.30 -19.35 -0.27
N VAL A 231 17.70 -18.84 0.83
CA VAL A 231 18.15 -19.18 2.18
C VAL A 231 17.87 -20.66 2.52
N MET A 232 16.70 -21.19 2.15
CA MET A 232 16.38 -22.60 2.33
C MET A 232 17.37 -23.53 1.60
N ASN A 233 17.91 -23.08 0.46
CA ASN A 233 18.93 -23.84 -0.29
C ASN A 233 20.37 -23.51 0.14
N ASN A 234 20.56 -22.86 1.30
CA ASN A 234 21.86 -22.53 1.89
C ASN A 234 22.81 -21.74 0.96
N ILE A 235 22.24 -20.89 0.07
CA ILE A 235 23.05 -20.01 -0.80
C ILE A 235 23.67 -18.88 0.03
N GLY A 236 22.97 -18.46 1.06
CA GLY A 236 23.40 -17.44 2.03
C GLY A 236 22.38 -17.29 3.14
N VAL A 237 22.64 -16.35 4.04
CA VAL A 237 21.70 -15.94 5.09
C VAL A 237 20.97 -14.68 4.67
N ALA A 238 19.87 -14.34 5.35
CA ALA A 238 19.15 -13.09 5.13
C ALA A 238 18.79 -12.43 6.46
N ILE A 239 18.47 -11.15 6.42
CA ILE A 239 17.84 -10.46 7.55
C ILE A 239 16.42 -10.03 7.10
N ALA A 240 15.41 -10.45 7.85
CA ALA A 240 14.01 -10.22 7.49
C ALA A 240 13.11 -10.28 8.74
N PRO A 241 11.87 -9.76 8.68
CA PRO A 241 10.87 -9.96 9.72
C PRO A 241 10.57 -11.46 9.91
N LYS A 242 10.52 -11.89 11.18
CA LYS A 242 10.23 -13.28 11.51
C LYS A 242 8.89 -13.77 10.96
N TYR A 243 7.91 -12.90 10.95
CA TYR A 243 6.56 -13.24 10.51
C TYR A 243 6.51 -13.70 9.05
N ILE A 244 7.36 -13.14 8.20
CA ILE A 244 7.45 -13.48 6.76
C ILE A 244 7.90 -14.92 6.53
N VAL A 245 8.70 -15.49 7.44
CA VAL A 245 9.23 -16.86 7.36
C VAL A 245 8.56 -17.83 8.35
N ASN A 246 7.42 -17.43 8.91
CA ASN A 246 6.78 -18.19 9.99
C ASN A 246 6.36 -19.61 9.59
N GLU A 247 5.90 -19.82 8.37
CA GLU A 247 5.53 -21.14 7.86
C GLU A 247 6.77 -22.03 7.63
N GLU A 248 7.86 -21.46 7.14
CA GLU A 248 9.12 -22.16 6.96
C GLU A 248 9.77 -22.52 8.32
N ILE A 249 9.60 -21.69 9.35
CA ILE A 249 10.03 -22.00 10.72
C ILE A 249 9.20 -23.16 11.29
N LYS A 250 7.88 -23.12 11.16
CA LYS A 250 6.99 -24.20 11.63
C LYS A 250 7.28 -25.53 10.96
N SER A 251 7.64 -25.51 9.66
CA SER A 251 8.02 -26.71 8.90
C SER A 251 9.46 -27.15 9.11
N GLY A 252 10.26 -26.41 9.87
CA GLY A 252 11.67 -26.71 10.14
C GLY A 252 12.62 -26.45 8.97
N ASN A 253 12.18 -25.70 7.96
CA ASN A 253 12.99 -25.39 6.76
C ASN A 253 13.88 -24.17 6.94
N LEU A 254 13.50 -23.25 7.86
CA LEU A 254 14.27 -22.06 8.22
C LEU A 254 14.30 -21.87 9.73
N LEU A 255 15.30 -21.13 10.19
CA LEU A 255 15.42 -20.61 11.54
C LEU A 255 15.45 -19.09 11.51
N ALA A 256 14.90 -18.46 12.55
CA ALA A 256 14.98 -17.03 12.77
C ALA A 256 15.69 -16.77 14.10
N ILE A 257 16.83 -16.10 14.04
CA ILE A 257 17.70 -15.82 15.17
C ILE A 257 17.58 -14.32 15.48
N PRO A 258 17.19 -13.92 16.70
CA PRO A 258 17.03 -12.50 17.03
C PRO A 258 18.39 -11.80 17.09
N GLU A 259 18.40 -10.50 16.76
CA GLU A 259 19.51 -9.61 17.07
C GLU A 259 19.56 -9.39 18.58
N LYS A 260 20.77 -9.36 19.16
CA LYS A 260 20.98 -9.33 20.61
C LYS A 260 20.28 -8.18 21.33
N ASN A 261 20.25 -7.00 20.72
CA ASN A 261 19.69 -5.77 21.30
C ASN A 261 18.32 -5.39 20.68
N ASN A 262 17.81 -6.17 19.74
CA ASN A 262 16.63 -5.85 18.92
C ASN A 262 16.73 -4.45 18.27
N SER A 263 17.91 -4.12 17.73
CA SER A 263 18.23 -2.78 17.22
C SER A 263 17.75 -2.55 15.78
N ILE A 264 17.43 -3.59 15.03
CA ILE A 264 16.96 -3.48 13.66
C ILE A 264 15.44 -3.59 13.65
N ILE A 265 14.76 -2.44 13.57
CA ILE A 265 13.30 -2.35 13.68
C ILE A 265 12.72 -1.78 12.41
N ASN A 266 11.82 -2.53 11.76
CA ASN A 266 10.97 -2.02 10.69
C ASN A 266 9.64 -1.53 11.28
N ASN A 267 9.24 -0.31 10.92
CA ASN A 267 8.01 0.29 11.40
C ASN A 267 6.95 0.25 10.29
N TYR A 268 5.73 -0.18 10.63
CA TYR A 268 4.61 -0.14 9.69
C TYR A 268 3.58 0.90 10.10
N TYR A 269 3.02 1.56 9.08
CA TYR A 269 2.07 2.65 9.23
C TYR A 269 0.82 2.36 8.42
N LEU A 270 -0.34 2.64 9.02
CA LEU A 270 -1.58 2.82 8.29
C LEU A 270 -1.64 4.26 7.81
N ILE A 271 -1.99 4.45 6.55
CA ILE A 271 -2.16 5.76 5.93
C ILE A 271 -3.57 5.89 5.34
N ASN A 272 -4.22 7.02 5.56
CA ASN A 272 -5.50 7.35 4.96
C ASN A 272 -5.58 8.84 4.63
N HIS A 273 -6.48 9.21 3.72
CA HIS A 273 -6.75 10.63 3.47
C HIS A 273 -7.36 11.28 4.72
N LYS A 274 -6.97 12.53 5.04
CA LYS A 274 -7.44 13.24 6.24
C LYS A 274 -8.96 13.41 6.30
N ASP A 275 -9.59 13.60 5.13
CA ASP A 275 -11.04 13.79 5.00
C ASP A 275 -11.76 12.47 4.61
N LYS A 276 -11.11 11.32 4.77
CA LYS A 276 -11.72 10.03 4.45
C LYS A 276 -12.87 9.74 5.39
N PHE A 277 -14.04 9.52 4.81
CA PHE A 277 -15.19 9.01 5.56
C PHE A 277 -15.04 7.51 5.81
N PHE A 278 -14.98 7.14 7.08
CA PHE A 278 -14.96 5.74 7.50
C PHE A 278 -16.39 5.25 7.70
N ASN A 279 -16.94 4.55 6.70
CA ASN A 279 -18.17 3.81 6.87
C ASN A 279 -18.00 2.66 7.87
N LYS A 280 -19.09 2.05 8.31
CA LYS A 280 -19.04 1.01 9.36
C LYS A 280 -18.11 -0.16 9.04
N PRO A 281 -18.12 -0.78 7.82
CA PRO A 281 -17.15 -1.83 7.48
C PRO A 281 -15.70 -1.37 7.55
N LEU A 282 -15.36 -0.23 6.97
CA LEU A 282 -14.00 0.31 6.98
C LEU A 282 -13.53 0.65 8.40
N HIS A 283 -14.43 1.20 9.23
CA HIS A 283 -14.13 1.47 10.64
C HIS A 283 -13.81 0.17 11.39
N VAL A 284 -14.63 -0.86 11.24
CA VAL A 284 -14.39 -2.18 11.87
C VAL A 284 -13.10 -2.81 11.36
N PHE A 285 -12.81 -2.69 10.07
CA PHE A 285 -11.56 -3.18 9.51
C PHE A 285 -10.35 -2.49 10.15
N ARG A 286 -10.39 -1.15 10.28
CA ARG A 286 -9.36 -0.38 10.98
C ARG A 286 -9.18 -0.82 12.44
N GLU A 287 -10.26 -1.05 13.17
CA GLU A 287 -10.20 -1.55 14.57
C GLU A 287 -9.56 -2.94 14.65
N ILE A 288 -9.87 -3.84 13.71
CA ILE A 288 -9.23 -5.17 13.64
C ILE A 288 -7.72 -5.01 13.43
N ILE A 289 -7.30 -4.13 12.53
CA ILE A 289 -5.88 -3.87 12.26
C ILE A 289 -5.16 -3.42 13.54
N LEU A 290 -5.71 -2.43 14.23
CA LEU A 290 -5.09 -1.87 15.45
C LEU A 290 -5.04 -2.89 16.58
N LYS A 291 -6.10 -3.67 16.78
CA LYS A 291 -6.13 -4.75 17.76
C LYS A 291 -5.13 -5.85 17.41
N TRP A 292 -5.10 -6.28 16.14
CA TRP A 292 -4.16 -7.29 15.66
C TRP A 292 -2.72 -6.86 15.91
N ALA A 293 -2.36 -5.62 15.54
CA ALA A 293 -1.02 -5.08 15.74
C ALA A 293 -0.61 -5.05 17.22
N ASN A 294 -1.54 -4.69 18.11
CA ASN A 294 -1.30 -4.71 19.55
C ASN A 294 -1.06 -6.14 20.08
N PHE A 295 -1.82 -7.12 19.62
CA PHE A 295 -1.61 -8.53 20.01
C PHE A 295 -0.28 -9.07 19.47
N TYR A 296 0.09 -8.70 18.23
CA TYR A 296 1.36 -9.05 17.63
C TYR A 296 2.54 -8.52 18.45
N SER A 297 2.53 -7.23 18.80
CA SER A 297 3.58 -6.57 19.57
C SER A 297 3.77 -7.18 20.96
N GLN A 298 2.71 -7.78 21.54
CA GLN A 298 2.75 -8.47 22.83
C GLN A 298 3.17 -9.94 22.72
N GLY A 299 3.44 -10.46 21.49
CA GLY A 299 3.74 -11.87 21.27
C GLY A 299 2.55 -12.81 21.56
N LEU A 300 1.33 -12.28 21.52
CA LEU A 300 0.09 -12.98 21.90
C LEU A 300 -0.66 -13.56 20.69
N LEU A 301 -0.13 -13.42 19.47
CA LEU A 301 -0.72 -14.00 18.28
C LEU A 301 -0.58 -15.53 18.30
N ASP A 302 -1.61 -16.17 18.82
CA ASP A 302 -1.86 -17.60 18.69
C ASP A 302 -3.24 -17.78 18.06
N ASN A 303 -3.33 -18.64 17.05
CA ASN A 303 -4.56 -18.89 16.29
C ASN A 303 -5.78 -19.23 17.16
N SER A 304 -5.56 -19.69 18.41
CA SER A 304 -6.62 -19.95 19.40
C SER A 304 -7.21 -18.70 20.06
N LYS A 305 -6.60 -17.51 19.89
CA LYS A 305 -7.00 -16.27 20.57
C LYS A 305 -7.70 -15.25 19.66
N TRP A 306 -7.94 -15.61 18.40
CA TRP A 306 -8.53 -14.71 17.38
C TRP A 306 -9.94 -14.22 17.77
N ASP A 307 -10.70 -15.02 18.52
CA ASP A 307 -12.02 -14.61 19.01
C ASP A 307 -11.94 -13.41 19.98
N ARG A 308 -10.80 -13.20 20.63
CA ARG A 308 -10.56 -12.04 21.51
C ARG A 308 -10.31 -10.73 20.74
N ILE A 309 -9.91 -10.81 19.48
CA ILE A 309 -9.73 -9.62 18.61
C ILE A 309 -11.11 -9.13 18.13
N LEU A 310 -12.08 -10.03 18.02
CA LEU A 310 -13.44 -9.71 17.57
C LEU A 310 -14.36 -9.19 18.69
N LEU A 311 -14.02 -9.47 19.96
CA LEU A 311 -14.71 -8.94 21.16
C LEU A 311 -14.10 -7.60 21.58
#